data_7cd3e1e4bd19ac686c79653163760359
#
_entry.id   7cd3e1e4bd19ac686c79653163760359
#
_cell.length_a   1.000
_cell.length_b   1.000
_cell.length_c   1.000
_cell.angle_alpha   90.00
_cell.angle_beta   90.00
_cell.angle_gamma   90.00
#
_symmetry.space_group_name_H-M   'P 1'
#
loop_
_entity.id
_entity.type
_entity.pdbx_description
1 polymer ?
#
loop_
_entity_poly.entity_id
_entity_poly.type
_entity_poly.pdbx_seq_one_letter_code
_entity_poly.pdbx_strand_id
1 'polypeptide(L)'
;MPAYAEEAKLFFYSYGLADLVIDLPVDHVAIKALDRKVYDQYLKTFLPLTTRMSFKPVGPRDIATAELSTPLDAGTFGAVELLEIMEPKPGAIATTHDLIDHIELLVPDLEPITKALKDKEVIYKMQVNENHTAVVVEINEWGQEVKFTDRSLFDITEKQIAKGAAKIIS
;
A
#
# COMPACT_ATOMS: atom_id res chain seq x y z
N MET A 1 2.00 -9.85 -8.07
CA MET A 1 0.82 -9.76 -7.16
C MET A 1 0.53 -11.10 -6.48
N PRO A 2 0.15 -12.21 -7.17
CA PRO A 2 -0.24 -13.45 -6.49
C PRO A 2 0.80 -14.02 -5.53
N ALA A 3 2.09 -13.98 -5.88
CA ALA A 3 3.16 -14.50 -5.02
C ALA A 3 3.28 -13.73 -3.69
N TYR A 4 3.23 -12.42 -3.73
CA TYR A 4 3.25 -11.57 -2.54
C TYR A 4 2.00 -11.80 -1.66
N ALA A 5 0.82 -11.86 -2.27
CA ALA A 5 -0.42 -12.10 -1.56
C ALA A 5 -0.41 -13.45 -0.82
N GLU A 6 0.14 -14.48 -1.47
CA GLU A 6 0.29 -15.81 -0.85
C GLU A 6 1.30 -15.80 0.28
N GLU A 7 2.43 -15.11 0.12
CA GLU A 7 3.44 -14.95 1.18
C GLU A 7 2.86 -14.23 2.40
N ALA A 8 2.14 -13.12 2.19
CA ALA A 8 1.47 -12.39 3.26
C ALA A 8 0.46 -13.29 4.00
N LYS A 9 -0.34 -14.04 3.26
CA LYS A 9 -1.30 -15.01 3.84
C LYS A 9 -0.58 -16.08 4.67
N LEU A 10 0.48 -16.68 4.14
CA LEU A 10 1.27 -17.70 4.84
C LEU A 10 1.91 -17.14 6.12
N PHE A 11 2.38 -15.89 6.09
CA PHE A 11 2.87 -15.21 7.28
C PHE A 11 1.79 -15.19 8.38
N PHE A 12 0.61 -14.61 8.11
CA PHE A 12 -0.47 -14.54 9.11
C PHE A 12 -0.97 -15.92 9.53
N TYR A 13 -1.01 -16.87 8.61
CA TYR A 13 -1.39 -18.26 8.91
C TYR A 13 -0.42 -18.91 9.91
N SER A 14 0.89 -18.66 9.79
CA SER A 14 1.91 -19.22 10.69
C SER A 14 1.75 -18.77 12.14
N TYR A 15 1.12 -17.62 12.37
CA TYR A 15 0.78 -17.09 13.70
C TYR A 15 -0.65 -17.42 14.14
N GLY A 16 -1.43 -18.16 13.33
CA GLY A 16 -2.85 -18.43 13.58
C GLY A 16 -3.71 -17.17 13.50
N LEU A 17 -3.33 -16.24 12.61
CA LEU A 17 -3.99 -14.95 12.36
C LEU A 17 -4.56 -14.84 10.94
N ALA A 18 -4.73 -15.96 10.24
CA ALA A 18 -5.25 -15.96 8.87
C ALA A 18 -6.62 -15.24 8.76
N ASP A 19 -7.51 -15.48 9.73
CA ASP A 19 -8.84 -14.85 9.77
C ASP A 19 -8.78 -13.32 9.93
N LEU A 20 -7.61 -12.79 10.34
CA LEU A 20 -7.41 -11.35 10.50
C LEU A 20 -7.28 -10.61 9.17
N VAL A 21 -6.88 -11.31 8.11
CA VAL A 21 -6.60 -10.72 6.80
C VAL A 21 -7.52 -11.24 5.70
N ILE A 22 -8.16 -12.39 5.91
CA ILE A 22 -9.15 -12.93 4.99
C ILE A 22 -10.40 -12.06 5.07
N ASP A 23 -10.98 -11.74 3.93
CA ASP A 23 -12.21 -10.94 3.80
C ASP A 23 -12.09 -9.45 4.17
N LEU A 24 -10.90 -8.96 4.53
CA LEU A 24 -10.71 -7.52 4.62
C LEU A 24 -10.63 -6.88 3.23
N PRO A 25 -11.32 -5.76 3.00
CA PRO A 25 -11.20 -5.06 1.74
C PRO A 25 -9.78 -4.49 1.58
N VAL A 26 -9.20 -4.71 0.41
CA VAL A 26 -7.95 -4.06 0.03
C VAL A 26 -8.26 -2.60 -0.29
N ASP A 27 -7.60 -1.70 0.40
CA ASP A 27 -7.66 -0.28 0.07
C ASP A 27 -6.80 0.02 -1.16
N HIS A 28 -5.53 -0.38 -1.12
CA HIS A 28 -4.60 -0.22 -2.24
C HIS A 28 -3.40 -1.15 -2.14
N VAL A 29 -2.66 -1.20 -3.25
CA VAL A 29 -1.32 -1.79 -3.30
C VAL A 29 -0.32 -0.70 -3.63
N ALA A 30 0.79 -0.68 -2.92
CA ALA A 30 1.89 0.23 -3.19
C ALA A 30 3.02 -0.48 -3.91
N ILE A 31 3.49 0.12 -4.99
CA ILE A 31 4.70 -0.28 -5.70
C ILE A 31 5.77 0.79 -5.53
N LYS A 32 7.00 0.34 -5.30
CA LYS A 32 8.14 1.22 -5.14
C LYS A 32 9.08 1.09 -6.33
N ALA A 33 9.35 2.20 -6.96
CA ALA A 33 10.32 2.26 -8.04
C ALA A 33 11.75 2.14 -7.49
N LEU A 34 12.63 1.49 -8.26
CA LEU A 34 14.05 1.37 -7.90
C LEU A 34 14.78 2.70 -8.01
N ASP A 35 14.42 3.50 -9.00
CA ASP A 35 14.97 4.81 -9.28
C ASP A 35 13.94 5.72 -9.96
N ARG A 36 14.30 6.97 -10.22
CA ARG A 36 13.44 7.93 -10.91
C ARG A 36 13.06 7.48 -12.31
N LYS A 37 13.96 6.85 -13.05
CA LYS A 37 13.69 6.38 -14.41
C LYS A 37 12.63 5.28 -14.42
N VAL A 38 12.73 4.35 -13.48
CA VAL A 38 11.73 3.28 -13.27
C VAL A 38 10.40 3.88 -12.82
N TYR A 39 10.41 4.88 -11.93
CA TYR A 39 9.20 5.60 -11.54
C TYR A 39 8.49 6.23 -12.75
N ASP A 40 9.22 6.97 -13.58
CA ASP A 40 8.67 7.59 -14.79
C ASP A 40 8.16 6.56 -15.80
N GLN A 41 8.79 5.38 -15.84
CA GLN A 41 8.33 4.26 -16.67
C GLN A 41 7.01 3.68 -16.14
N TYR A 42 6.88 3.52 -14.83
CA TYR A 42 5.62 3.06 -14.23
C TYR A 42 4.49 4.03 -14.50
N LEU A 43 4.73 5.33 -14.33
CA LEU A 43 3.71 6.34 -14.65
C LEU A 43 3.22 6.21 -16.09
N LYS A 44 4.14 6.08 -17.05
CA LYS A 44 3.79 5.90 -18.48
C LYS A 44 3.02 4.60 -18.74
N THR A 45 3.36 3.53 -18.02
CA THR A 45 2.73 2.22 -18.18
C THR A 45 1.33 2.21 -17.60
N PHE A 46 1.14 2.81 -16.41
CA PHE A 46 -0.14 2.76 -15.71
C PHE A 46 -1.12 3.86 -16.14
N LEU A 47 -0.65 5.03 -16.57
CA LEU A 47 -1.53 6.14 -16.96
C LEU A 47 -2.65 5.73 -17.95
N PRO A 48 -2.39 4.95 -19.03
CA PRO A 48 -3.45 4.51 -19.94
C PRO A 48 -4.44 3.52 -19.33
N LEU A 49 -4.12 2.94 -18.17
CA LEU A 49 -4.93 1.94 -17.47
C LEU A 49 -5.75 2.54 -16.33
N THR A 50 -5.73 3.86 -16.18
CA THR A 50 -6.39 4.56 -15.09
C THR A 50 -7.57 5.38 -15.57
N THR A 51 -8.57 5.51 -14.72
CA THR A 51 -9.62 6.52 -14.86
C THR A 51 -9.14 7.89 -14.38
N ARG A 52 -8.21 7.87 -13.41
CA ARG A 52 -7.60 9.08 -12.85
C ARG A 52 -6.23 8.75 -12.25
N MET A 53 -5.28 9.67 -12.40
CA MET A 53 -4.00 9.63 -11.69
C MET A 53 -3.72 10.97 -11.03
N SER A 54 -3.37 10.94 -9.76
CA SER A 54 -3.02 12.12 -8.98
C SER A 54 -1.60 12.03 -8.44
N PHE A 55 -0.97 13.18 -8.22
CA PHE A 55 0.40 13.31 -7.75
C PHE A 55 0.45 14.17 -6.52
N LYS A 56 1.24 13.75 -5.53
CA LYS A 56 1.55 14.55 -4.35
C LYS A 56 3.02 14.45 -4.01
N PRO A 57 3.67 15.55 -3.61
CA PRO A 57 4.98 15.50 -3.00
C PRO A 57 4.85 14.96 -1.56
N VAL A 58 5.72 14.02 -1.20
CA VAL A 58 5.82 13.48 0.18
C VAL A 58 7.27 13.58 0.61
N GLY A 59 7.60 14.68 1.31
CA GLY A 59 8.97 15.02 1.60
C GLY A 59 9.77 15.26 0.31
N PRO A 60 10.90 14.56 0.09
CA PRO A 60 11.76 14.78 -1.06
C PRO A 60 11.39 13.93 -2.29
N ARG A 61 10.26 13.23 -2.29
CA ARG A 61 9.85 12.32 -3.36
C ARG A 61 8.42 12.57 -3.81
N ASP A 62 8.11 12.14 -5.03
CA ASP A 62 6.76 12.14 -5.55
C ASP A 62 6.06 10.79 -5.31
N ILE A 63 4.77 10.85 -5.03
CA ILE A 63 3.90 9.69 -4.97
C ILE A 63 2.74 9.92 -5.92
N ALA A 64 2.47 8.93 -6.78
CA ALA A 64 1.28 8.92 -7.62
C ALA A 64 0.25 7.95 -7.04
N THR A 65 -1.02 8.36 -7.04
CA THR A 65 -2.17 7.50 -6.75
C THR A 65 -2.94 7.32 -8.05
N ALA A 66 -3.10 6.08 -8.49
CA ALA A 66 -3.73 5.68 -9.73
C ALA A 66 -5.03 4.92 -9.44
N GLU A 67 -6.17 5.45 -9.90
CA GLU A 67 -7.44 4.74 -9.91
C GLU A 67 -7.54 3.92 -11.18
N LEU A 68 -7.56 2.61 -11.03
CA LEU A 68 -7.51 1.69 -12.17
C LEU A 68 -8.87 1.61 -12.87
N SER A 69 -8.87 1.65 -14.19
CA SER A 69 -10.09 1.46 -15.00
C SER A 69 -10.62 0.02 -14.96
N THR A 70 -9.73 -0.92 -14.66
CA THR A 70 -10.04 -2.33 -14.43
C THR A 70 -9.25 -2.79 -13.21
N PRO A 71 -9.91 -3.35 -12.20
CA PRO A 71 -9.23 -3.82 -11.00
C PRO A 71 -8.18 -4.88 -11.32
N LEU A 72 -7.07 -4.85 -10.58
CA LEU A 72 -6.04 -5.89 -10.63
C LEU A 72 -6.40 -7.03 -9.68
N ASP A 73 -6.10 -8.25 -10.09
CA ASP A 73 -6.21 -9.41 -9.21
C ASP A 73 -5.04 -9.44 -8.22
N ALA A 74 -5.35 -9.33 -6.94
CA ALA A 74 -4.42 -9.48 -5.82
C ALA A 74 -4.45 -10.88 -5.20
N GLY A 75 -4.95 -11.88 -5.91
CA GLY A 75 -5.03 -13.25 -5.43
C GLY A 75 -5.97 -13.37 -4.23
N THR A 76 -5.47 -13.89 -3.11
CA THR A 76 -6.27 -14.12 -1.90
C THR A 76 -6.84 -12.85 -1.25
N PHE A 77 -6.31 -11.68 -1.60
CA PHE A 77 -6.82 -10.39 -1.15
C PHE A 77 -7.90 -9.80 -2.07
N GLY A 78 -8.23 -10.48 -3.18
CA GLY A 78 -9.29 -10.03 -4.08
C GLY A 78 -8.87 -8.97 -5.09
N ALA A 79 -9.78 -8.07 -5.44
CA ALA A 79 -9.58 -7.05 -6.47
C ALA A 79 -9.02 -5.75 -5.89
N VAL A 80 -8.06 -5.13 -6.59
CA VAL A 80 -7.43 -3.87 -6.22
C VAL A 80 -7.78 -2.80 -7.26
N GLU A 81 -8.41 -1.72 -6.82
CA GLU A 81 -8.81 -0.60 -7.67
C GLU A 81 -7.85 0.60 -7.57
N LEU A 82 -7.07 0.68 -6.50
CA LEU A 82 -6.11 1.75 -6.27
C LEU A 82 -4.67 1.23 -6.25
N LEU A 83 -3.79 1.94 -6.93
CA LEU A 83 -2.37 1.68 -6.94
C LEU A 83 -1.62 2.92 -6.47
N GLU A 84 -0.78 2.79 -5.45
CA GLU A 84 0.17 3.82 -5.07
C GLU A 84 1.52 3.55 -5.75
N ILE A 85 2.04 4.50 -6.51
CA ILE A 85 3.34 4.41 -7.18
C ILE A 85 4.29 5.37 -6.49
N MET A 86 5.33 4.83 -5.87
CA MET A 86 6.25 5.61 -5.06
C MET A 86 7.59 5.79 -5.74
N GLU A 87 8.02 7.05 -5.84
CA GLU A 87 9.42 7.37 -6.12
C GLU A 87 10.31 6.91 -4.96
N PRO A 88 11.52 6.37 -5.20
CA PRO A 88 12.42 5.97 -4.11
C PRO A 88 12.87 7.19 -3.30
N LYS A 89 13.06 7.00 -2.00
CA LYS A 89 13.67 8.04 -1.16
C LYS A 89 15.11 8.32 -1.63
N PRO A 90 15.55 9.58 -1.65
CA PRO A 90 16.95 9.89 -1.94
C PRO A 90 17.89 9.11 -1.04
N GLY A 91 18.90 8.46 -1.62
CA GLY A 91 19.85 7.64 -0.89
C GLY A 91 19.34 6.26 -0.45
N ALA A 92 18.11 5.88 -0.82
CA ALA A 92 17.65 4.52 -0.60
C ALA A 92 18.50 3.53 -1.42
N ILE A 93 18.93 2.46 -0.77
CA ILE A 93 19.58 1.35 -1.47
C ILE A 93 18.51 0.69 -2.34
N ALA A 94 18.79 0.59 -3.65
CA ALA A 94 17.93 -0.16 -4.55
C ALA A 94 17.91 -1.63 -4.09
N THR A 95 16.77 -2.09 -3.62
CA THR A 95 16.57 -3.52 -3.37
C THR A 95 16.28 -4.18 -4.72
N THR A 96 16.93 -5.29 -5.01
CA THR A 96 16.71 -6.05 -6.26
C THR A 96 15.43 -6.87 -6.23
N HIS A 97 14.67 -6.78 -5.15
CA HIS A 97 13.50 -7.61 -4.88
C HIS A 97 12.22 -6.80 -5.01
N ASP A 98 11.28 -7.43 -5.59
CA ASP A 98 9.87 -7.15 -5.89
C ASP A 98 9.36 -5.71 -5.84
N LEU A 99 8.60 -5.39 -6.87
CA LEU A 99 7.95 -4.12 -7.13
C LEU A 99 6.96 -3.70 -6.04
N ILE A 100 6.42 -4.67 -5.26
CA ILE A 100 5.41 -4.42 -4.24
C ILE A 100 6.11 -4.05 -2.93
N ASP A 101 5.80 -2.86 -2.42
CA ASP A 101 6.27 -2.37 -1.12
C ASP A 101 5.31 -2.83 -0.02
N HIS A 102 4.02 -2.61 -0.22
CA HIS A 102 2.99 -3.06 0.71
C HIS A 102 1.62 -3.26 0.05
N ILE A 103 0.77 -4.00 0.75
CA ILE A 103 -0.68 -3.99 0.59
C ILE A 103 -1.29 -3.32 1.82
N GLU A 104 -2.29 -2.48 1.61
CA GLU A 104 -3.01 -1.83 2.69
C GLU A 104 -4.45 -2.35 2.74
N LEU A 105 -4.85 -2.80 3.94
CA LEU A 105 -6.16 -3.38 4.22
C LEU A 105 -7.00 -2.39 5.04
N LEU A 106 -8.23 -2.16 4.60
CA LEU A 106 -9.13 -1.26 5.29
C LEU A 106 -9.82 -1.98 6.44
N VAL A 107 -9.75 -1.41 7.64
CA VAL A 107 -10.39 -1.94 8.82
C VAL A 107 -11.23 -0.87 9.51
N PRO A 108 -12.36 -1.23 10.13
CA PRO A 108 -13.19 -0.25 10.84
C PRO A 108 -12.55 0.26 12.13
N ASP A 109 -11.64 -0.52 12.72
CA ASP A 109 -10.97 -0.23 13.98
C ASP A 109 -9.62 -0.96 14.03
N LEU A 110 -8.59 -0.28 14.49
CA LEU A 110 -7.24 -0.80 14.64
C LEU A 110 -6.99 -1.52 15.96
N GLU A 111 -7.84 -1.33 16.97
CA GLU A 111 -7.66 -1.94 18.29
C GLU A 111 -7.72 -3.48 18.25
N PRO A 112 -8.71 -4.12 17.58
CA PRO A 112 -8.73 -5.58 17.47
C PRO A 112 -7.49 -6.14 16.74
N ILE A 113 -6.97 -5.42 15.73
CA ILE A 113 -5.77 -5.81 14.99
C ILE A 113 -4.56 -5.78 15.92
N THR A 114 -4.32 -4.66 16.59
CA THR A 114 -3.18 -4.49 17.49
C THR A 114 -3.21 -5.49 18.64
N LYS A 115 -4.41 -5.75 19.18
CA LYS A 115 -4.59 -6.76 20.22
C LYS A 115 -4.22 -8.15 19.74
N ALA A 116 -4.74 -8.58 18.59
CA ALA A 116 -4.47 -9.90 18.02
C ALA A 116 -2.98 -10.11 17.72
N LEU A 117 -2.31 -9.10 17.13
CA LEU A 117 -0.87 -9.13 16.87
C LEU A 117 -0.07 -9.27 18.15
N LYS A 118 -0.42 -8.47 19.20
CA LYS A 118 0.22 -8.52 20.49
C LYS A 118 0.03 -9.86 21.20
N ASP A 119 -1.18 -10.41 21.18
CA ASP A 119 -1.49 -11.71 21.80
C ASP A 119 -0.73 -12.87 21.16
N LYS A 120 -0.27 -12.69 19.91
CA LYS A 120 0.53 -13.66 19.14
C LYS A 120 2.01 -13.29 19.03
N GLU A 121 2.45 -12.27 19.76
CA GLU A 121 3.84 -11.80 19.77
C GLU A 121 4.38 -11.39 18.38
N VAL A 122 3.50 -11.00 17.46
CA VAL A 122 3.88 -10.49 16.15
C VAL A 122 4.40 -9.06 16.30
N ILE A 123 5.59 -8.82 15.75
CA ILE A 123 6.19 -7.48 15.75
C ILE A 123 5.43 -6.58 14.76
N TYR A 124 4.99 -5.43 15.21
CA TYR A 124 4.36 -4.41 14.39
C TYR A 124 4.81 -3.01 14.76
N LYS A 125 4.57 -2.06 13.88
CA LYS A 125 4.83 -0.63 14.09
C LYS A 125 3.52 0.15 13.95
N MET A 126 3.36 1.21 14.75
CA MET A 126 2.31 2.20 14.51
C MET A 126 2.87 3.31 13.65
N GLN A 127 2.29 3.51 12.48
CA GLN A 127 2.58 4.65 11.62
C GLN A 127 1.47 5.68 11.80
N VAL A 128 1.81 6.80 12.43
CA VAL A 128 0.86 7.90 12.67
C VAL A 128 1.31 9.12 11.89
N ASN A 129 0.41 9.66 11.09
CA ASN A 129 0.61 10.92 10.40
C ASN A 129 -0.67 11.78 10.50
N GLU A 130 -0.65 12.99 9.98
CA GLU A 130 -1.78 13.92 10.06
C GLU A 130 -3.06 13.45 9.34
N ASN A 131 -2.93 12.53 8.41
CA ASN A 131 -4.04 12.08 7.57
C ASN A 131 -4.64 10.75 8.03
N HIS A 132 -3.82 9.83 8.54
CA HIS A 132 -4.27 8.49 8.97
C HIS A 132 -3.31 7.84 9.97
N THR A 133 -3.81 6.80 10.60
CA THR A 133 -3.01 5.88 11.42
C THR A 133 -3.03 4.51 10.75
N ALA A 134 -1.89 3.84 10.70
CA ALA A 134 -1.79 2.47 10.22
C ALA A 134 -1.01 1.59 11.19
N VAL A 135 -1.43 0.34 11.28
CA VAL A 135 -0.65 -0.75 11.89
C VAL A 135 0.13 -1.42 10.78
N VAL A 136 1.44 -1.50 10.93
CA VAL A 136 2.36 -1.98 9.89
C VAL A 136 3.04 -3.25 10.36
N VAL A 137 2.89 -4.32 9.61
CA VAL A 137 3.51 -5.63 9.84
C VAL A 137 4.45 -5.93 8.68
N GLU A 138 5.74 -6.08 8.99
CA GLU A 138 6.74 -6.55 8.02
C GLU A 138 6.63 -8.07 7.92
N ILE A 139 6.44 -8.59 6.71
CA ILE A 139 6.11 -10.00 6.47
C ILE A 139 7.29 -10.85 6.02
N ASN A 140 8.39 -10.21 5.62
CA ASN A 140 9.60 -10.92 5.17
C ASN A 140 10.87 -10.08 5.34
N GLU A 141 12.01 -10.71 5.13
CA GLU A 141 13.34 -10.09 5.24
C GLU A 141 13.63 -9.01 4.19
N TRP A 142 12.79 -8.90 3.16
CA TRP A 142 12.89 -7.88 2.11
C TRP A 142 12.21 -6.56 2.49
N GLY A 143 11.56 -6.53 3.66
CA GLY A 143 10.87 -5.36 4.18
C GLY A 143 9.54 -5.06 3.48
N GLN A 144 8.92 -6.08 2.89
CA GLN A 144 7.56 -5.97 2.39
C GLN A 144 6.56 -5.97 3.56
N GLU A 145 5.51 -5.16 3.44
CA GLU A 145 4.62 -4.87 4.55
C GLU A 145 3.15 -5.16 4.22
N VAL A 146 2.42 -5.63 5.21
CA VAL A 146 0.95 -5.54 5.24
C VAL A 146 0.58 -4.42 6.20
N LYS A 147 -0.27 -3.51 5.76
CA LYS A 147 -0.77 -2.41 6.58
C LYS A 147 -2.25 -2.54 6.81
N PHE A 148 -2.67 -2.14 7.99
CA PHE A 148 -4.08 -2.02 8.35
C PHE A 148 -4.36 -0.56 8.65
N THR A 149 -5.38 -0.01 8.02
CA THR A 149 -5.75 1.41 8.16
C THR A 149 -7.25 1.56 8.37
N ASP A 150 -7.62 2.61 9.08
CA ASP A 150 -9.02 3.00 9.30
C ASP A 150 -9.52 4.02 8.27
N ARG A 151 -8.69 4.40 7.30
CA ARG A 151 -9.00 5.41 6.29
C ARG A 151 -8.52 5.03 4.91
N SER A 152 -9.42 5.16 3.94
CA SER A 152 -9.09 4.89 2.54
C SER A 152 -8.12 5.93 1.97
N LEU A 153 -7.16 5.45 1.16
CA LEU A 153 -6.28 6.28 0.35
C LEU A 153 -7.08 7.16 -0.62
N PHE A 154 -8.21 6.64 -1.13
CA PHE A 154 -9.12 7.42 -1.97
C PHE A 154 -9.59 8.69 -1.24
N ASP A 155 -10.16 8.55 -0.03
CA ASP A 155 -10.64 9.68 0.77
C ASP A 155 -9.54 10.67 1.14
N ILE A 156 -8.35 10.15 1.43
CA ILE A 156 -7.17 10.97 1.73
C ILE A 156 -6.78 11.78 0.48
N THR A 157 -6.75 11.13 -0.69
CA THR A 157 -6.38 11.76 -1.96
C THR A 157 -7.38 12.84 -2.36
N GLU A 158 -8.70 12.59 -2.25
CA GLU A 158 -9.75 13.59 -2.50
C GLU A 158 -9.57 14.86 -1.63
N LYS A 159 -9.31 14.66 -0.33
CA LYS A 159 -9.05 15.79 0.58
C LYS A 159 -7.79 16.56 0.21
N GLN A 160 -6.75 15.87 -0.29
CA GLN A 160 -5.51 16.52 -0.73
C GLN A 160 -5.70 17.32 -2.03
N ILE A 161 -6.47 16.77 -2.99
CA ILE A 161 -6.83 17.47 -4.23
C ILE A 161 -7.63 18.72 -3.89
N ALA A 162 -8.65 18.60 -3.04
CA ALA A 162 -9.49 19.73 -2.61
C ALA A 162 -8.69 20.85 -1.92
N LYS A 163 -7.60 20.51 -1.23
CA LYS A 163 -6.68 21.47 -0.59
C LYS A 163 -5.58 21.98 -1.52
N GLY A 164 -5.52 21.52 -2.77
CA GLY A 164 -4.45 21.85 -3.71
C GLY A 164 -3.08 21.21 -3.38
N ALA A 165 -3.07 20.23 -2.47
CA ALA A 165 -1.86 19.49 -2.07
C ALA A 165 -1.53 18.33 -3.01
N ALA A 166 -2.49 17.87 -3.81
CA ALA A 166 -2.31 16.91 -4.89
C ALA A 166 -2.82 17.47 -6.22
N LYS A 167 -2.23 17.04 -7.33
CA LYS A 167 -2.60 17.46 -8.69
C LYS A 167 -3.06 16.27 -9.51
N ILE A 168 -4.13 16.44 -10.27
CA ILE A 168 -4.60 15.44 -11.22
C ILE A 168 -3.83 15.60 -12.53
N ILE A 169 -3.45 14.48 -13.14
CA ILE A 169 -2.99 14.38 -14.53
C ILE A 169 -4.05 13.58 -15.28
N SER A 170 -4.56 14.15 -16.32
CA SER A 170 -5.51 13.54 -17.26
C SER A 170 -4.78 13.19 -18.55
#